data_10197273553ac574b75cec054fb5d0f6
#
_entry.id   10197273553ac574b75cec054fb5d0f6
#
_cell.length_a   1.000
_cell.length_b   1.000
_cell.length_c   1.000
_cell.angle_alpha   90.00
_cell.angle_beta   90.00
_cell.angle_gamma   90.00
#
_symmetry.space_group_name_H-M   'P 1'
#
loop_
_entity.id
_entity.type
_entity.pdbx_description
1 polymer ?
#
loop_
_entity_poly.entity_id
_entity_poly.type
_entity_poly.pdbx_seq_one_letter_code
_entity_poly.pdbx_strand_id
1 'polypeptide(L)'
;MPYLAQSDITDKVAIPFIADPNTDIQVYLDKGDAYIESLAQARGVLDFTQIMTPLVIELREYGLAKLYCELFADVMNVNNNEAFEQDKYQNKMEYYKQKAKDYYKMVTKEMIIGEVKDLTDRHANSFNMWRA
;
A
#
# COMPACT_ATOMS: atom_id res chain seq x y z
N MET A 1 -14.30 0.22 5.08
CA MET A 1 -13.81 1.53 5.52
C MET A 1 -12.81 2.05 4.53
N PRO A 2 -12.93 3.30 4.12
CA PRO A 2 -11.95 3.85 3.19
C PRO A 2 -10.69 4.26 3.93
N TYR A 3 -9.58 3.73 3.50
CA TYR A 3 -8.27 4.06 4.06
C TYR A 3 -7.43 4.89 3.09
N LEU A 4 -7.65 4.71 1.79
CA LEU A 4 -6.88 5.42 0.77
C LEU A 4 -7.77 6.46 0.09
N ALA A 5 -7.17 7.59 -0.25
CA ALA A 5 -7.85 8.66 -0.96
C ALA A 5 -7.14 8.89 -2.29
N GLN A 6 -7.84 9.50 -3.24
CA GLN A 6 -7.26 9.81 -4.54
C GLN A 6 -6.00 10.66 -4.38
N SER A 7 -5.98 11.56 -3.39
CA SER A 7 -4.82 12.42 -3.16
C SER A 7 -3.57 11.64 -2.72
N ASP A 8 -3.73 10.40 -2.31
CA ASP A 8 -2.56 9.56 -1.96
C ASP A 8 -1.84 9.06 -3.19
N ILE A 9 -2.49 9.11 -4.37
CA ILE A 9 -1.89 8.62 -5.61
C ILE A 9 -1.03 9.73 -6.18
N THR A 10 0.27 9.53 -6.11
CA THR A 10 1.23 10.56 -6.53
C THR A 10 2.18 10.11 -7.63
N ASP A 11 2.10 8.86 -8.07
CA ASP A 11 2.97 8.37 -9.12
C ASP A 11 2.66 9.09 -10.42
N LYS A 12 3.67 9.72 -11.01
CA LYS A 12 3.48 10.57 -12.18
C LYS A 12 3.04 9.79 -13.42
N VAL A 13 3.35 8.51 -13.49
CA VAL A 13 2.91 7.68 -14.61
C VAL A 13 1.47 7.25 -14.41
N ALA A 14 1.02 7.10 -13.16
CA ALA A 14 -0.34 6.70 -12.85
C ALA A 14 -1.34 7.85 -12.99
N ILE A 15 -0.93 9.08 -12.66
CA ILE A 15 -1.85 10.22 -12.62
C ILE A 15 -2.65 10.41 -13.91
N PRO A 16 -2.07 10.31 -15.12
CA PRO A 16 -2.87 10.49 -16.33
C PRO A 16 -4.00 9.47 -16.47
N PHE A 17 -3.83 8.27 -15.94
CA PHE A 17 -4.87 7.26 -16.04
C PHE A 17 -6.01 7.52 -15.07
N ILE A 18 -5.71 8.03 -13.89
CA ILE A 18 -6.78 8.34 -12.95
C ILE A 18 -7.50 9.64 -13.32
N ALA A 19 -6.87 10.49 -14.13
CA ALA A 19 -7.54 11.69 -14.63
C ALA A 19 -8.45 11.37 -15.80
N ASP A 20 -8.35 10.18 -16.39
CA ASP A 20 -9.16 9.78 -17.53
C ASP A 20 -10.60 9.57 -17.04
N PRO A 21 -11.59 10.24 -17.65
CA PRO A 21 -12.98 10.09 -17.22
C PRO A 21 -13.52 8.67 -17.39
N ASN A 22 -12.85 7.83 -18.17
CA ASN A 22 -13.27 6.45 -18.33
C ASN A 22 -12.71 5.53 -17.25
N THR A 23 -11.80 6.03 -16.40
CA THR A 23 -11.23 5.24 -15.33
C THR A 23 -12.03 5.46 -14.05
N ASP A 24 -12.50 4.39 -13.45
CA ASP A 24 -13.19 4.50 -12.18
C ASP A 24 -12.16 4.33 -11.07
N ILE A 25 -11.65 5.46 -10.59
CA ILE A 25 -10.60 5.42 -9.57
C ILE A 25 -11.09 4.76 -8.27
N GLN A 26 -12.39 4.84 -8.01
CA GLN A 26 -12.93 4.26 -6.77
C GLN A 26 -12.72 2.73 -6.74
N VAL A 27 -12.77 2.07 -7.90
CA VAL A 27 -12.52 0.64 -7.97
C VAL A 27 -11.11 0.32 -7.45
N TYR A 28 -10.13 1.14 -7.85
CA TYR A 28 -8.74 0.91 -7.41
C TYR A 28 -8.54 1.27 -5.95
N LEU A 29 -9.18 2.33 -5.49
CA LEU A 29 -9.11 2.69 -4.07
C LEU A 29 -9.71 1.57 -3.21
N ASP A 30 -10.83 1.01 -3.65
CA ASP A 30 -11.46 -0.09 -2.92
C ASP A 30 -10.57 -1.33 -2.90
N LYS A 31 -9.88 -1.61 -4.00
CA LYS A 31 -8.94 -2.73 -4.04
C LYS A 31 -7.79 -2.51 -3.07
N GLY A 32 -7.24 -1.31 -3.05
CA GLY A 32 -6.17 -0.98 -2.10
C GLY A 32 -6.62 -1.12 -0.67
N ASP A 33 -7.83 -0.65 -0.37
CA ASP A 33 -8.41 -0.78 0.97
C ASP A 33 -8.57 -2.26 1.35
N ALA A 34 -9.00 -3.09 0.41
CA ALA A 34 -9.16 -4.52 0.66
C ALA A 34 -7.81 -5.19 0.94
N TYR A 35 -6.75 -4.78 0.25
CA TYR A 35 -5.42 -5.30 0.53
C TYR A 35 -4.95 -4.91 1.93
N ILE A 36 -5.25 -3.67 2.34
CA ILE A 36 -4.90 -3.21 3.68
C ILE A 36 -5.58 -4.07 4.74
N GLU A 37 -6.87 -4.32 4.56
CA GLU A 37 -7.61 -5.15 5.52
C GLU A 37 -7.12 -6.60 5.50
N SER A 38 -6.74 -7.10 4.33
CA SER A 38 -6.20 -8.44 4.21
C SER A 38 -4.89 -8.58 4.97
N LEU A 39 -4.01 -7.59 4.87
CA LEU A 39 -2.75 -7.61 5.62
C LEU A 39 -3.01 -7.52 7.12
N ALA A 40 -3.93 -6.65 7.52
CA ALA A 40 -4.28 -6.53 8.93
C ALA A 40 -4.78 -7.89 9.47
N GLN A 41 -5.62 -8.55 8.70
CA GLN A 41 -6.14 -9.87 9.08
C GLN A 41 -5.01 -10.89 9.19
N ALA A 42 -4.06 -10.86 8.26
CA ALA A 42 -2.92 -11.76 8.29
C ALA A 42 -2.04 -11.54 9.53
N ARG A 43 -2.10 -10.36 10.12
CA ARG A 43 -1.36 -10.04 11.34
C ARG A 43 -2.20 -10.24 12.61
N GLY A 44 -3.40 -10.79 12.46
CA GLY A 44 -4.24 -11.11 13.60
C GLY A 44 -5.23 -10.03 14.00
N VAL A 45 -5.39 -8.98 13.19
CA VAL A 45 -6.36 -7.93 13.46
C VAL A 45 -7.65 -8.33 12.75
N LEU A 46 -8.55 -8.96 13.51
CA LEU A 46 -9.79 -9.47 12.92
C LEU A 46 -10.92 -8.44 12.97
N ASP A 47 -10.83 -7.50 13.89
CA ASP A 47 -11.80 -6.42 13.98
C ASP A 47 -11.18 -5.18 13.34
N PHE A 48 -11.66 -4.84 12.16
CA PHE A 48 -11.06 -3.75 11.38
C PHE A 48 -11.27 -2.37 12.03
N THR A 49 -12.17 -2.25 12.99
CA THR A 49 -12.29 -0.98 13.70
C THR A 49 -11.07 -0.70 14.58
N GLN A 50 -10.24 -1.70 14.81
CA GLN A 50 -9.00 -1.52 15.56
C GLN A 50 -7.87 -0.98 14.71
N ILE A 51 -8.04 -0.92 13.41
CA ILE A 51 -7.01 -0.34 12.54
C ILE A 51 -6.92 1.15 12.82
N MET A 52 -5.73 1.59 13.21
CA MET A 52 -5.52 3.00 13.54
C MET A 52 -5.67 3.87 12.30
N THR A 53 -6.39 4.97 12.43
CA THR A 53 -6.49 5.95 11.35
C THR A 53 -6.09 7.32 11.90
N PRO A 54 -5.27 8.07 11.15
CA PRO A 54 -4.72 7.72 9.84
C PRO A 54 -3.80 6.52 9.95
N LEU A 55 -3.63 5.80 8.85
CA LEU A 55 -2.83 4.58 8.84
C LEU A 55 -1.36 4.88 9.12
N VAL A 56 -0.67 3.91 9.72
CA VAL A 56 0.77 3.98 9.77
C VAL A 56 1.30 3.96 8.33
N ILE A 57 2.38 4.67 8.11
CA ILE A 57 2.86 4.94 6.76
C ILE A 57 3.17 3.66 5.99
N GLU A 58 3.75 2.67 6.65
CA GLU A 58 4.10 1.41 6.00
C GLU A 58 2.87 0.66 5.48
N LEU A 59 1.79 0.70 6.25
CA LEU A 59 0.56 0.04 5.83
C LEU A 59 -0.10 0.78 4.67
N ARG A 60 -0.08 2.11 4.71
CA ARG A 60 -0.62 2.91 3.62
C ARG A 60 0.17 2.67 2.34
N GLU A 61 1.51 2.66 2.44
CA GLU A 61 2.34 2.44 1.26
C GLU A 61 2.17 1.03 0.70
N TYR A 62 1.91 0.04 1.56
CA TYR A 62 1.58 -1.30 1.09
C TYR A 62 0.32 -1.28 0.24
N GLY A 63 -0.75 -0.64 0.75
CA GLY A 63 -2.01 -0.55 0.01
C GLY A 63 -1.86 0.18 -1.31
N LEU A 64 -1.09 1.29 -1.31
CA LEU A 64 -0.83 2.03 -2.54
C LEU A 64 -0.03 1.22 -3.53
N ALA A 65 0.98 0.49 -3.08
CA ALA A 65 1.78 -0.34 -3.98
C ALA A 65 0.92 -1.40 -4.65
N LYS A 66 0.00 -2.00 -3.90
CA LYS A 66 -0.92 -2.98 -4.47
C LYS A 66 -1.88 -2.32 -5.46
N LEU A 67 -2.36 -1.13 -5.13
CA LEU A 67 -3.22 -0.37 -6.03
C LEU A 67 -2.52 -0.09 -7.35
N TYR A 68 -1.26 0.34 -7.29
CA TYR A 68 -0.51 0.62 -8.50
C TYR A 68 -0.30 -0.65 -9.33
N CYS A 69 -0.05 -1.78 -8.69
CA CYS A 69 0.08 -3.04 -9.42
C CYS A 69 -1.20 -3.37 -10.20
N GLU A 70 -2.36 -3.18 -9.57
CA GLU A 70 -3.63 -3.43 -10.24
C GLU A 70 -3.84 -2.47 -11.39
N LEU A 71 -3.55 -1.20 -11.17
CA LEU A 71 -3.74 -0.18 -12.19
C LEU A 71 -2.86 -0.45 -13.40
N PHE A 72 -1.58 -0.68 -13.19
CA PHE A 72 -0.66 -0.87 -14.31
C PHE A 72 -0.92 -2.19 -15.05
N ALA A 73 -1.38 -3.22 -14.33
CA ALA A 73 -1.78 -4.46 -14.99
C ALA A 73 -2.95 -4.21 -15.95
N ASP A 74 -3.93 -3.44 -15.49
CA ASP A 74 -5.09 -3.14 -16.32
C ASP A 74 -4.72 -2.25 -17.51
N VAL A 75 -3.84 -1.27 -17.28
CA VAL A 75 -3.39 -0.40 -18.36
C VAL A 75 -2.66 -1.21 -19.44
N MET A 76 -1.85 -2.17 -19.05
CA MET A 76 -1.16 -3.02 -20.01
C MET A 76 -2.15 -3.86 -20.82
N ASN A 77 -3.22 -4.32 -20.20
CA ASN A 77 -4.21 -5.11 -20.90
C ASN A 77 -5.00 -4.32 -21.92
N VAL A 78 -5.16 -3.03 -21.67
CA VAL A 78 -5.92 -2.16 -22.59
C VAL A 78 -5.03 -1.59 -23.68
N ASN A 79 -3.80 -1.20 -23.30
CA ASN A 79 -2.88 -0.57 -24.23
C ASN A 79 -1.83 -1.53 -24.71
N ASN A 80 -2.20 -2.45 -25.53
CA ASN A 80 -1.26 -3.47 -25.95
C ASN A 80 -0.60 -3.20 -27.28
N ASN A 81 -0.74 -2.00 -27.81
CA ASN A 81 -0.23 -1.71 -29.14
C ASN A 81 1.17 -1.22 -29.16
N GLU A 82 1.69 -0.77 -28.04
CA GLU A 82 2.97 -0.10 -28.04
C GLU A 82 3.90 -0.83 -27.12
N ALA A 83 4.78 -1.61 -27.68
CA ALA A 83 5.73 -2.39 -26.88
C ALA A 83 6.54 -1.50 -25.95
N PHE A 84 6.85 -0.30 -26.39
CA PHE A 84 7.60 0.66 -25.60
C PHE A 84 6.82 1.06 -24.35
N GLU A 85 5.52 1.31 -24.50
CA GLU A 85 4.69 1.66 -23.37
C GLU A 85 4.46 0.46 -22.44
N GLN A 86 4.37 -0.73 -23.02
CA GLN A 86 4.23 -1.94 -22.24
C GLN A 86 5.43 -2.14 -21.31
N ASP A 87 6.63 -1.88 -21.81
CA ASP A 87 7.84 -2.02 -21.00
C ASP A 87 7.81 -1.04 -19.82
N LYS A 88 7.36 0.18 -20.06
CA LYS A 88 7.27 1.19 -19.01
C LYS A 88 6.31 0.74 -17.91
N TYR A 89 5.14 0.26 -18.28
CA TYR A 89 4.14 -0.17 -17.31
C TYR A 89 4.57 -1.44 -16.60
N GLN A 90 5.21 -2.35 -17.32
CA GLN A 90 5.74 -3.58 -16.74
C GLN A 90 6.79 -3.26 -15.66
N ASN A 91 7.68 -2.32 -15.96
CA ASN A 91 8.71 -1.92 -15.01
C ASN A 91 8.09 -1.28 -13.76
N LYS A 92 7.08 -0.45 -13.94
CA LYS A 92 6.37 0.16 -12.80
C LYS A 92 5.67 -0.90 -11.98
N MET A 93 5.01 -1.85 -12.63
CA MET A 93 4.30 -2.91 -11.93
C MET A 93 5.27 -3.74 -11.09
N GLU A 94 6.42 -4.07 -11.66
CA GLU A 94 7.41 -4.87 -10.92
C GLU A 94 8.02 -4.09 -9.77
N TYR A 95 8.25 -2.81 -9.96
CA TYR A 95 8.73 -1.94 -8.90
C TYR A 95 7.77 -1.95 -7.71
N TYR A 96 6.47 -1.77 -7.98
CA TYR A 96 5.49 -1.75 -6.90
C TYR A 96 5.23 -3.13 -6.30
N LYS A 97 5.37 -4.19 -7.10
CA LYS A 97 5.30 -5.53 -6.55
C LYS A 97 6.38 -5.74 -5.50
N GLN A 98 7.59 -5.29 -5.79
CA GLN A 98 8.70 -5.44 -4.85
C GLN A 98 8.47 -4.57 -3.62
N LYS A 99 7.98 -3.34 -3.80
CA LYS A 99 7.66 -2.46 -2.67
C LYS A 99 6.60 -3.09 -1.79
N ALA A 100 5.57 -3.67 -2.39
CA ALA A 100 4.52 -4.31 -1.62
C ALA A 100 5.07 -5.46 -0.79
N LYS A 101 5.97 -6.26 -1.36
CA LYS A 101 6.60 -7.35 -0.61
C LYS A 101 7.40 -6.83 0.57
N ASP A 102 8.13 -5.75 0.35
CA ASP A 102 8.97 -5.17 1.40
C ASP A 102 8.12 -4.63 2.54
N TYR A 103 7.05 -3.89 2.22
CA TYR A 103 6.17 -3.36 3.24
C TYR A 103 5.37 -4.48 3.93
N TYR A 104 5.00 -5.51 3.20
CA TYR A 104 4.32 -6.66 3.79
C TYR A 104 5.15 -7.25 4.93
N LYS A 105 6.46 -7.33 4.73
CA LYS A 105 7.35 -7.88 5.76
C LYS A 105 7.53 -6.94 6.95
N MET A 106 7.45 -5.63 6.69
CA MET A 106 7.68 -4.64 7.74
C MET A 106 6.51 -4.47 8.68
N VAL A 107 5.29 -4.58 8.18
CA VAL A 107 4.11 -4.20 8.96
C VAL A 107 3.81 -5.24 10.03
N THR A 108 3.70 -4.78 11.27
CA THR A 108 3.37 -5.65 12.40
C THR A 108 1.98 -5.30 12.91
N LYS A 109 1.41 -6.19 13.71
CA LYS A 109 0.11 -5.95 14.32
C LYS A 109 0.11 -4.67 15.14
N GLU A 110 1.17 -4.45 15.92
CA GLU A 110 1.27 -3.27 16.79
C GLU A 110 1.26 -1.99 15.97
N MET A 111 1.91 -2.00 14.82
CA MET A 111 1.89 -0.85 13.93
C MET A 111 0.49 -0.57 13.43
N ILE A 112 -0.26 -1.61 13.10
CA ILE A 112 -1.61 -1.47 12.55
C ILE A 112 -2.55 -0.87 13.57
N ILE A 113 -2.50 -1.32 14.80
CA ILE A 113 -3.44 -0.87 15.83
C ILE A 113 -2.91 0.31 16.62
N GLY A 114 -1.71 0.75 16.33
CA GLY A 114 -1.17 1.94 16.99
C GLY A 114 -0.62 1.71 18.38
N GLU A 115 -0.29 0.46 18.70
CA GLU A 115 0.27 0.15 20.00
C GLU A 115 1.77 0.09 20.02
N VAL A 116 2.38 0.81 19.17
CA VAL A 116 3.79 0.86 19.18
C VAL A 116 4.20 1.77 20.26
N LYS A 117 3.97 1.45 21.47
CA LYS A 117 4.08 2.32 22.43
C LYS A 117 5.36 2.58 22.66
N ASP A 118 5.94 1.92 22.47
CA ASP A 118 6.87 2.19 23.14
C ASP A 118 8.03 1.92 22.54
N LEU A 119 8.23 2.56 21.44
CA LEU A 119 9.52 2.79 20.96
C LEU A 119 10.42 3.36 21.99
N THR A 120 9.87 4.18 22.83
CA THR A 120 10.64 4.73 23.91
C THR A 120 11.04 3.67 24.87
N ASP A 121 10.13 2.84 25.24
CA ASP A 121 10.44 1.76 26.14
C ASP A 121 11.42 0.83 25.54
N ARG A 122 11.29 0.59 24.26
CA ARG A 122 12.22 -0.26 23.62
C ARG A 122 13.58 0.32 23.52
N HIS A 123 13.69 1.60 23.39
CA HIS A 123 14.94 2.24 23.37
C HIS A 123 15.58 2.21 24.71
N ALA A 124 14.79 2.29 25.69
CA ALA A 124 15.30 2.22 27.01
C ALA A 124 15.83 0.85 27.24
N ASN A 125 15.28 -0.06 26.57
CA ASN A 125 15.69 -1.32 26.77
C ASN A 125 16.46 -1.81 25.73
N SER A 126 16.34 -1.51 24.64
CA SER A 126 16.96 -2.05 23.62
C SER A 126 18.10 -1.43 23.22
N PHE A 127 17.90 -0.94 23.33
CA PHE A 127 18.60 -0.45 22.97
C PHE A 127 19.19 -0.68 23.65
N ASN A 128 18.46 -0.96 24.26
CA ASN A 128 18.55 -1.37 24.80
C ASN A 128 18.46 -2.30 24.44
N MET A 129 17.93 -2.81 23.99
CA MET A 129 17.86 -3.44 23.57
C MET A 129 18.60 -3.37 22.91
N TRP A 130 18.85 -3.15 22.95
CA TRP A 130 19.47 -2.73 22.59
C TRP A 130 20.08 -2.23 23.36
N ARG A 131 19.83 -2.09 24.03
CA ARG A 131 20.18 -1.67 24.85
C ARG A 131 20.09 -2.04 25.76
N ALA A 132 19.36 -2.38 25.85
CA ALA A 132 19.10 -2.67 26.60
C ALA A 132 18.88 -2.73 26.79
#